data_0cbb80e993214a8b6e3a024fcc0edc4d
#
_entry.id   0cbb80e993214a8b6e3a024fcc0edc4d
#
_cell.length_a   1.000
_cell.length_b   1.000
_cell.length_c   1.000
_cell.angle_alpha   90.00
_cell.angle_beta   90.00
_cell.angle_gamma   90.00
#
_symmetry.space_group_name_H-M   'P 1'
#
loop_
_entity.id
_entity.type
_entity.pdbx_description
1 polymer ?
#
loop_
_entity_poly.entity_id
_entity_poly.type
_entity_poly.pdbx_seq_one_letter_code
_entity_poly.pdbx_strand_id
1 'polypeptide(L)'
;MARLVLLAVLVGTLFGNLAVAEDKPNVELGPNANLGGVRLLPGDSPWHKDISGVAVDSRSEAILARIGLDKPLHADFGGEWQGVPMGIPYVVVGSEQKKVPVTFEYADESDPGPYPIPPDAPIEGGANGDGDRHVLVLDRDAWTLFELFNAVPDENGAWKAGSGAIWDLNQNQVRQAGFTSADAAGLPILPGLVRYDEAVEKGIIEHALRFTLSKTRRAYVPPASHWASDDADETLPPMGMRVRLKADYDISGFSPEAQAILRALKTYGMILADNGSDNFISGTHDPRWNADAIGELRRVTTKDLEVVEMTGIVTDDEH
;
A
#
# COMPACT_ATOMS: atom_id res chain seq x y z
N MET A 1 -18.69 -43.92 63.35
CA MET A 1 -19.03 -42.81 62.49
C MET A 1 -17.82 -42.51 61.66
N ALA A 2 -17.79 -43.02 60.43
CA ALA A 2 -16.67 -42.80 59.49
C ALA A 2 -17.09 -41.67 58.53
N ARG A 3 -16.30 -40.59 58.47
CA ARG A 3 -16.49 -39.48 57.50
C ARG A 3 -15.72 -39.79 56.20
N LEU A 4 -16.46 -39.97 55.15
CA LEU A 4 -15.97 -40.11 53.78
C LEU A 4 -15.57 -38.71 53.27
N VAL A 5 -14.33 -38.51 52.90
CA VAL A 5 -13.86 -37.29 52.21
C VAL A 5 -13.83 -37.59 50.74
N LEU A 6 -14.66 -36.90 49.99
CA LEU A 6 -14.72 -36.96 48.51
C LEU A 6 -13.71 -35.98 47.95
N LEU A 7 -12.69 -36.50 47.26
CA LEU A 7 -11.69 -35.69 46.52
C LEU A 7 -12.21 -35.47 45.10
N ALA A 8 -12.60 -34.24 44.78
CA ALA A 8 -12.95 -33.85 43.42
C ALA A 8 -11.69 -33.51 42.63
N VAL A 9 -11.36 -34.31 41.62
CA VAL A 9 -10.29 -34.04 40.66
C VAL A 9 -10.85 -33.15 39.54
N LEU A 10 -10.40 -31.88 39.52
CA LEU A 10 -10.70 -30.97 38.44
C LEU A 10 -9.75 -31.26 37.26
N VAL A 11 -10.25 -31.87 36.19
CA VAL A 11 -9.49 -32.03 34.95
C VAL A 11 -9.70 -30.74 34.16
N GLY A 12 -8.72 -29.84 34.19
CA GLY A 12 -8.65 -28.66 33.35
C GLY A 12 -8.23 -29.04 31.93
N THR A 13 -9.15 -29.02 30.97
CA THR A 13 -8.83 -29.12 29.55
C THR A 13 -8.21 -27.81 29.08
N LEU A 14 -6.88 -27.80 28.92
CA LEU A 14 -6.19 -26.73 28.15
C LEU A 14 -6.56 -26.89 26.67
N PHE A 15 -7.47 -26.05 26.19
CA PHE A 15 -7.59 -25.81 24.76
C PHE A 15 -6.44 -24.89 24.33
N GLY A 16 -5.34 -25.50 23.89
CA GLY A 16 -4.32 -24.76 23.15
C GLY A 16 -4.92 -24.32 21.82
N ASN A 17 -5.04 -23.01 21.60
CA ASN A 17 -5.25 -22.45 20.27
C ASN A 17 -4.01 -22.81 19.44
N LEU A 18 -4.08 -23.88 18.66
CA LEU A 18 -3.19 -24.10 17.55
C LEU A 18 -3.56 -23.02 16.51
N ALA A 19 -2.76 -21.95 16.45
CA ALA A 19 -2.76 -21.10 15.29
C ALA A 19 -2.42 -22.01 14.10
N VAL A 20 -3.39 -22.25 13.24
CA VAL A 20 -3.16 -22.88 11.94
C VAL A 20 -2.27 -21.87 11.20
N ALA A 21 -0.99 -22.22 11.00
CA ALA A 21 -0.15 -21.51 10.09
C ALA A 21 -0.85 -21.58 8.71
N GLU A 22 -1.38 -20.48 8.22
CA GLU A 22 -1.85 -20.42 6.85
C GLU A 22 -0.65 -20.78 5.98
N ASP A 23 -0.79 -21.82 5.14
CA ASP A 23 0.25 -22.20 4.19
C ASP A 23 0.56 -20.98 3.33
N LYS A 24 1.80 -20.48 3.42
CA LYS A 24 2.24 -19.36 2.58
C LYS A 24 2.02 -19.75 1.12
N PRO A 25 1.45 -18.86 0.31
CA PRO A 25 1.19 -19.18 -1.09
C PRO A 25 2.49 -19.49 -1.80
N ASN A 26 2.47 -20.48 -2.68
CA ASN A 26 3.62 -20.81 -3.51
C ASN A 26 3.72 -19.79 -4.64
N VAL A 27 4.31 -18.63 -4.33
CA VAL A 27 4.52 -17.52 -5.26
C VAL A 27 5.74 -17.80 -6.13
N GLU A 28 5.66 -17.54 -7.42
CA GLU A 28 6.80 -17.67 -8.34
C GLU A 28 7.88 -16.62 -8.04
N LEU A 29 9.13 -16.94 -8.39
CA LEU A 29 10.25 -16.01 -8.29
C LEU A 29 10.36 -15.15 -9.55
N GLY A 30 10.85 -13.95 -9.43
CA GLY A 30 11.19 -13.07 -10.54
C GLY A 30 10.47 -11.73 -10.57
N PRO A 31 10.78 -10.90 -11.56
CA PRO A 31 10.17 -9.58 -11.73
C PRO A 31 8.66 -9.69 -12.00
N ASN A 32 7.87 -8.87 -11.30
CA ASN A 32 6.41 -8.80 -11.41
C ASN A 32 5.74 -10.18 -11.40
N ALA A 33 6.29 -11.13 -10.62
CA ALA A 33 5.78 -12.47 -10.53
C ALA A 33 4.34 -12.49 -10.00
N ASN A 34 3.53 -13.41 -10.54
CA ASN A 34 2.13 -13.54 -10.12
C ASN A 34 2.05 -13.95 -8.65
N LEU A 35 1.37 -13.17 -7.83
CA LEU A 35 1.17 -13.44 -6.41
C LEU A 35 -0.12 -14.24 -6.14
N GLY A 36 -0.87 -14.61 -7.20
CA GLY A 36 -2.09 -15.42 -7.10
C GLY A 36 -3.25 -14.69 -6.40
N GLY A 37 -3.26 -13.37 -6.39
CA GLY A 37 -4.26 -12.57 -5.69
C GLY A 37 -4.22 -12.74 -4.17
N VAL A 38 -3.06 -13.10 -3.60
CA VAL A 38 -2.90 -13.28 -2.16
C VAL A 38 -2.96 -11.94 -1.44
N ARG A 39 -3.53 -11.94 -0.24
CA ARG A 39 -3.42 -10.81 0.69
C ARG A 39 -2.01 -10.77 1.26
N LEU A 40 -1.34 -9.63 1.10
CA LEU A 40 0.06 -9.49 1.55
C LEU A 40 0.15 -9.25 3.06
N LEU A 41 -0.83 -8.59 3.66
CA LEU A 41 -0.87 -8.27 5.09
C LEU A 41 -1.88 -9.16 5.84
N PRO A 42 -1.80 -9.26 7.17
CA PRO A 42 -2.76 -10.00 7.99
C PRO A 42 -4.21 -9.55 7.76
N GLY A 43 -5.18 -10.46 7.92
CA GLY A 43 -6.59 -10.18 7.63
C GLY A 43 -7.21 -9.07 8.49
N ASP A 44 -6.63 -8.77 9.65
CA ASP A 44 -7.04 -7.67 10.55
C ASP A 44 -6.29 -6.35 10.27
N SER A 45 -5.49 -6.28 9.20
CA SER A 45 -4.79 -5.07 8.80
C SER A 45 -5.75 -3.92 8.50
N PRO A 46 -5.38 -2.67 8.83
CA PRO A 46 -6.13 -1.48 8.40
C PRO A 46 -6.37 -1.43 6.89
N TRP A 47 -5.47 -2.02 6.08
CA TRP A 47 -5.61 -2.10 4.64
C TRP A 47 -6.80 -2.98 4.20
N HIS A 48 -7.15 -4.01 4.97
CA HIS A 48 -8.26 -4.93 4.69
C HIS A 48 -9.58 -4.54 5.37
N LYS A 49 -9.59 -3.41 6.10
CA LYS A 49 -10.79 -2.95 6.81
C LYS A 49 -11.86 -2.52 5.82
N ASP A 50 -13.03 -3.18 5.88
CA ASP A 50 -14.23 -2.70 5.19
C ASP A 50 -14.67 -1.36 5.80
N ILE A 51 -14.72 -0.33 4.97
CA ILE A 51 -15.10 1.03 5.35
C ILE A 51 -16.43 1.47 4.73
N SER A 52 -17.14 0.57 4.07
CA SER A 52 -18.41 0.90 3.37
C SER A 52 -19.46 1.49 4.30
N GLY A 53 -19.47 1.08 5.58
CA GLY A 53 -20.38 1.56 6.62
C GLY A 53 -19.78 2.63 7.55
N VAL A 54 -18.53 3.07 7.36
CA VAL A 54 -17.93 4.10 8.22
C VAL A 54 -18.52 5.47 7.88
N ALA A 55 -18.70 6.33 8.88
CA ALA A 55 -19.22 7.68 8.70
C ALA A 55 -18.36 8.51 7.73
N VAL A 56 -18.99 9.46 7.05
CA VAL A 56 -18.30 10.48 6.25
C VAL A 56 -17.74 11.54 7.19
N ASP A 57 -16.48 11.95 6.97
CA ASP A 57 -15.86 13.04 7.75
C ASP A 57 -16.63 14.35 7.52
N SER A 58 -16.86 15.09 8.59
CA SER A 58 -17.59 16.37 8.53
C SER A 58 -16.91 17.43 7.65
N ARG A 59 -15.62 17.28 7.37
CA ARG A 59 -14.83 18.15 6.48
C ARG A 59 -14.75 17.63 5.05
N SER A 60 -15.41 16.49 4.74
CA SER A 60 -15.30 15.80 3.44
C SER A 60 -15.55 16.76 2.27
N GLU A 61 -16.65 17.52 2.30
CA GLU A 61 -16.98 18.45 1.21
C GLU A 61 -15.91 19.54 1.03
N ALA A 62 -15.40 20.11 2.12
CA ALA A 62 -14.38 21.15 2.08
C ALA A 62 -13.04 20.63 1.53
N ILE A 63 -12.62 19.43 1.96
CA ILE A 63 -11.37 18.80 1.50
C ILE A 63 -11.48 18.44 0.01
N LEU A 64 -12.58 17.81 -0.42
CA LEU A 64 -12.79 17.43 -1.81
C LEU A 64 -12.90 18.67 -2.73
N ALA A 65 -13.54 19.74 -2.28
CA ALA A 65 -13.57 21.01 -3.01
C ALA A 65 -12.16 21.63 -3.14
N ARG A 66 -11.33 21.50 -2.11
CA ARG A 66 -9.94 21.98 -2.11
C ARG A 66 -9.05 21.18 -3.08
N ILE A 67 -9.29 19.88 -3.22
CA ILE A 67 -8.64 19.02 -4.25
C ILE A 67 -9.10 19.45 -5.65
N GLY A 68 -10.38 19.70 -5.82
CA GLY A 68 -11.03 20.07 -7.09
C GLY A 68 -12.02 19.00 -7.55
N LEU A 69 -13.31 19.33 -7.52
CA LEU A 69 -14.40 18.37 -7.68
C LEU A 69 -14.43 17.63 -9.04
N ASP A 70 -13.94 18.26 -10.10
CA ASP A 70 -13.97 17.72 -11.47
C ASP A 70 -12.68 16.99 -11.86
N LYS A 71 -11.70 16.84 -10.93
CA LYS A 71 -10.47 16.10 -11.21
C LYS A 71 -10.78 14.61 -11.30
N PRO A 72 -10.43 13.94 -12.43
CA PRO A 72 -10.70 12.52 -12.60
C PRO A 72 -9.74 11.65 -11.82
N LEU A 73 -10.15 10.41 -11.53
CA LEU A 73 -9.22 9.35 -11.17
C LEU A 73 -8.31 9.02 -12.35
N HIS A 74 -7.07 8.67 -12.05
CA HIS A 74 -6.09 8.25 -13.02
C HIS A 74 -5.41 6.95 -12.59
N ALA A 75 -5.37 5.94 -13.48
CA ALA A 75 -4.54 4.77 -13.28
C ALA A 75 -3.08 5.16 -13.56
N ASP A 76 -2.26 5.17 -12.51
CA ASP A 76 -0.82 5.42 -12.61
C ASP A 76 -0.06 4.09 -12.70
N PHE A 77 -0.53 3.25 -13.59
CA PHE A 77 0.01 1.93 -13.90
C PHE A 77 -0.49 1.46 -15.25
N GLY A 78 0.14 0.40 -15.77
CA GLY A 78 -0.22 -0.12 -17.08
C GLY A 78 0.90 -0.97 -17.67
N GLY A 79 0.91 -1.03 -18.99
CA GLY A 79 2.02 -1.57 -19.76
C GLY A 79 3.14 -0.53 -19.92
N GLU A 80 3.34 -0.04 -21.14
CA GLU A 80 4.38 0.95 -21.42
C GLU A 80 3.75 2.23 -22.01
N TRP A 81 4.36 3.35 -21.66
CA TRP A 81 4.08 4.63 -22.30
C TRP A 81 5.35 5.19 -22.91
N GLN A 82 5.38 5.38 -24.23
CA GLN A 82 6.56 5.85 -24.98
C GLN A 82 7.83 5.01 -24.73
N GLY A 83 7.66 3.69 -24.51
CA GLY A 83 8.76 2.76 -24.24
C GLY A 83 9.26 2.76 -22.79
N VAL A 84 8.53 3.44 -21.87
CA VAL A 84 8.82 3.44 -20.44
C VAL A 84 7.75 2.61 -19.72
N PRO A 85 8.15 1.65 -18.84
CA PRO A 85 7.20 0.91 -18.01
C PRO A 85 6.39 1.84 -17.11
N MET A 86 5.07 1.67 -17.10
CA MET A 86 4.16 2.43 -16.23
C MET A 86 3.81 1.63 -14.97
N GLY A 87 3.84 2.31 -13.83
CA GLY A 87 3.55 1.71 -12.53
C GLY A 87 4.82 1.25 -11.80
N ILE A 88 4.63 0.86 -10.55
CA ILE A 88 5.72 0.49 -9.65
C ILE A 88 6.00 -1.01 -9.80
N PRO A 89 7.17 -1.42 -10.31
CA PRO A 89 7.52 -2.83 -10.43
C PRO A 89 7.96 -3.41 -9.08
N TYR A 90 7.91 -4.73 -8.97
CA TYR A 90 8.48 -5.46 -7.85
C TYR A 90 9.19 -6.71 -8.32
N VAL A 91 10.02 -7.28 -7.46
CA VAL A 91 10.64 -8.59 -7.69
C VAL A 91 10.40 -9.51 -6.50
N VAL A 92 10.06 -10.76 -6.80
CA VAL A 92 9.94 -11.81 -5.78
C VAL A 92 11.23 -12.61 -5.74
N VAL A 93 11.79 -12.75 -4.54
CA VAL A 93 13.01 -13.51 -4.28
C VAL A 93 12.76 -14.63 -3.26
N GLY A 94 13.66 -15.59 -3.17
CA GLY A 94 13.69 -16.58 -2.11
C GLY A 94 14.73 -16.20 -1.04
N SER A 95 14.73 -16.91 0.08
CA SER A 95 15.65 -16.71 1.22
C SER A 95 17.15 -16.81 0.87
N GLU A 96 17.48 -17.52 -0.23
CA GLU A 96 18.84 -17.67 -0.73
C GLU A 96 19.34 -16.43 -1.50
N GLN A 97 18.49 -15.43 -1.75
CA GLN A 97 18.91 -14.20 -2.41
C GLN A 97 19.99 -13.49 -1.60
N LYS A 98 21.14 -13.26 -2.23
CA LYS A 98 22.25 -12.54 -1.60
C LYS A 98 21.83 -11.12 -1.24
N LYS A 99 22.04 -10.76 0.01
CA LYS A 99 21.79 -9.41 0.51
C LYS A 99 22.97 -8.48 0.18
N VAL A 100 22.67 -7.27 -0.20
CA VAL A 100 23.62 -6.21 -0.56
C VAL A 100 23.49 -5.00 0.37
N PRO A 101 24.55 -4.24 0.61
CA PRO A 101 24.49 -3.02 1.41
C PRO A 101 23.71 -1.93 0.66
N VAL A 102 22.95 -1.14 1.42
CA VAL A 102 22.29 0.08 0.96
C VAL A 102 22.71 1.23 1.84
N THR A 103 23.01 2.38 1.25
CA THR A 103 23.26 3.64 1.96
C THR A 103 22.12 4.61 1.68
N PHE A 104 21.65 5.30 2.72
CA PHE A 104 20.48 6.17 2.65
C PHE A 104 20.84 7.65 2.82
N GLU A 105 20.13 8.52 2.10
CA GLU A 105 20.15 9.96 2.31
C GLU A 105 19.47 10.31 3.65
N TYR A 106 18.28 9.71 3.90
CA TYR A 106 17.50 9.84 5.15
C TYR A 106 17.76 8.63 6.05
N ALA A 107 19.03 8.46 6.48
CA ALA A 107 19.46 7.25 7.20
C ALA A 107 18.83 7.10 8.58
N ASP A 108 18.46 8.18 9.23
CA ASP A 108 17.83 8.25 10.54
C ASP A 108 16.35 7.82 10.54
N GLU A 109 15.72 7.85 9.36
CA GLU A 109 14.34 7.40 9.14
C GLU A 109 14.26 6.12 8.31
N SER A 110 15.38 5.49 7.97
CA SER A 110 15.45 4.30 7.13
C SER A 110 15.83 3.06 7.93
N ASP A 111 15.29 1.91 7.54
CA ASP A 111 15.67 0.64 8.14
C ASP A 111 17.05 0.21 7.59
N PRO A 112 18.06 0.00 8.44
CA PRO A 112 19.40 -0.35 7.99
C PRO A 112 19.40 -1.72 7.30
N GLY A 113 20.20 -1.82 6.20
CA GLY A 113 20.34 -3.08 5.46
C GLY A 113 21.03 -4.21 6.25
N PRO A 114 21.38 -5.31 5.56
CA PRO A 114 21.40 -5.44 4.10
C PRO A 114 20.07 -5.86 3.49
N TYR A 115 19.85 -5.53 2.19
CA TYR A 115 18.63 -5.80 1.43
C TYR A 115 18.83 -6.92 0.39
N PRO A 116 17.87 -7.83 0.17
CA PRO A 116 18.00 -8.94 -0.78
C PRO A 116 17.69 -8.50 -2.22
N ILE A 117 18.40 -7.52 -2.74
CA ILE A 117 18.16 -6.93 -4.05
C ILE A 117 18.95 -7.70 -5.11
N PRO A 118 18.30 -8.35 -6.11
CA PRO A 118 19.00 -8.97 -7.21
C PRO A 118 19.65 -7.91 -8.12
N PRO A 119 20.76 -8.24 -8.84
CA PRO A 119 21.49 -7.26 -9.67
C PRO A 119 20.63 -6.65 -10.79
N ASP A 120 19.62 -7.36 -11.24
CA ASP A 120 18.67 -6.99 -12.30
C ASP A 120 17.29 -6.59 -11.75
N ALA A 121 17.22 -6.19 -10.49
CA ALA A 121 15.96 -5.75 -9.87
C ALA A 121 15.32 -4.64 -10.72
N PRO A 122 14.02 -4.74 -11.02
CA PRO A 122 13.34 -3.71 -11.77
C PRO A 122 13.26 -2.42 -10.96
N ILE A 123 13.48 -1.29 -11.62
CA ILE A 123 13.40 0.05 -11.05
C ILE A 123 12.22 0.76 -11.69
N GLU A 124 11.41 1.44 -10.93
CA GLU A 124 10.32 2.25 -11.45
C GLU A 124 10.82 3.28 -12.47
N GLY A 125 10.10 3.41 -13.58
CA GLY A 125 10.53 4.23 -14.71
C GLY A 125 11.69 3.66 -15.52
N GLY A 126 12.20 2.48 -15.17
CA GLY A 126 13.33 1.82 -15.82
C GLY A 126 14.69 2.30 -15.30
N ALA A 127 15.77 1.70 -15.83
CA ALA A 127 17.13 1.97 -15.36
C ALA A 127 17.57 3.45 -15.48
N ASN A 128 17.03 4.17 -16.45
CA ASN A 128 17.34 5.57 -16.74
C ASN A 128 16.21 6.54 -16.35
N GLY A 129 15.20 6.06 -15.62
CA GLY A 129 14.12 6.91 -15.14
C GLY A 129 14.62 7.99 -14.19
N ASP A 130 13.97 9.15 -14.20
CA ASP A 130 14.28 10.35 -13.40
C ASP A 130 13.20 10.65 -12.33
N GLY A 131 12.22 9.73 -12.17
CA GLY A 131 11.17 9.82 -11.16
C GLY A 131 11.60 9.25 -9.81
N ASP A 132 10.62 8.71 -9.07
CA ASP A 132 10.80 8.22 -7.69
C ASP A 132 11.68 6.97 -7.58
N ARG A 133 11.83 6.23 -8.69
CA ARG A 133 12.78 5.11 -8.81
C ARG A 133 12.64 4.08 -7.68
N HIS A 134 11.40 3.72 -7.37
CA HIS A 134 11.15 2.70 -6.37
C HIS A 134 11.73 1.34 -6.79
N VAL A 135 12.25 0.61 -5.79
CA VAL A 135 12.66 -0.79 -5.90
C VAL A 135 11.97 -1.56 -4.78
N LEU A 136 11.09 -2.48 -5.15
CA LEU A 136 10.33 -3.30 -4.22
C LEU A 136 10.78 -4.76 -4.34
N VAL A 137 11.15 -5.39 -3.22
CA VAL A 137 11.62 -6.78 -3.17
C VAL A 137 10.81 -7.55 -2.14
N LEU A 138 10.08 -8.56 -2.58
CA LEU A 138 9.35 -9.49 -1.71
C LEU A 138 10.14 -10.78 -1.51
N ASP A 139 10.64 -11.01 -0.30
CA ASP A 139 11.14 -12.33 0.12
C ASP A 139 9.94 -13.22 0.47
N ARG A 140 9.59 -14.14 -0.44
CA ARG A 140 8.41 -15.02 -0.29
C ARG A 140 8.55 -16.03 0.84
N ASP A 141 9.79 -16.44 1.17
CA ASP A 141 10.03 -17.46 2.19
C ASP A 141 9.95 -16.87 3.59
N ALA A 142 10.55 -15.69 3.79
CA ALA A 142 10.43 -14.92 5.04
C ALA A 142 9.10 -14.16 5.16
N TRP A 143 8.41 -13.93 4.06
CA TRP A 143 7.25 -13.06 3.93
C TRP A 143 7.57 -11.65 4.42
N THR A 144 8.68 -11.12 3.89
CA THR A 144 9.24 -9.82 4.24
C THR A 144 9.37 -8.97 2.98
N LEU A 145 8.89 -7.75 3.04
CA LEU A 145 8.95 -6.78 1.95
C LEU A 145 10.05 -5.76 2.25
N PHE A 146 10.86 -5.48 1.26
CA PHE A 146 11.93 -4.48 1.28
C PHE A 146 11.62 -3.45 0.21
N GLU A 147 11.58 -2.18 0.57
CA GLU A 147 11.21 -1.09 -0.31
C GLU A 147 12.24 0.03 -0.24
N LEU A 148 12.59 0.59 -1.40
CA LEU A 148 13.51 1.71 -1.54
C LEU A 148 12.87 2.83 -2.36
N PHE A 149 13.11 4.07 -1.94
CA PHE A 149 12.84 5.29 -2.69
C PHE A 149 14.14 5.84 -3.27
N ASN A 150 14.09 6.39 -4.49
CA ASN A 150 15.21 7.00 -5.21
C ASN A 150 16.44 6.08 -5.29
N ALA A 151 16.18 4.82 -5.67
CA ALA A 151 17.19 3.76 -5.66
C ALA A 151 18.12 3.81 -6.88
N VAL A 152 19.42 3.75 -6.63
CA VAL A 152 20.46 3.75 -7.65
C VAL A 152 21.49 2.65 -7.33
N PRO A 153 21.70 1.66 -8.22
CA PRO A 153 22.79 0.69 -8.05
C PRO A 153 24.15 1.34 -8.25
N ASP A 154 25.17 0.89 -7.52
CA ASP A 154 26.55 1.29 -7.75
C ASP A 154 27.34 0.22 -8.53
N GLU A 155 28.54 0.59 -8.98
CA GLU A 155 29.41 -0.29 -9.78
C GLU A 155 29.92 -1.53 -9.01
N ASN A 156 29.83 -1.54 -7.68
CA ASN A 156 30.29 -2.62 -6.81
C ASN A 156 29.15 -3.56 -6.37
N GLY A 157 27.93 -3.32 -6.86
CA GLY A 157 26.74 -4.10 -6.51
C GLY A 157 26.12 -3.73 -5.17
N ALA A 158 26.50 -2.59 -4.58
CA ALA A 158 25.76 -1.94 -3.50
C ALA A 158 24.72 -0.96 -4.08
N TRP A 159 23.86 -0.43 -3.23
CA TRP A 159 22.82 0.53 -3.63
C TRP A 159 22.90 1.82 -2.81
N LYS A 160 22.45 2.89 -3.43
CA LYS A 160 22.13 4.15 -2.75
C LYS A 160 20.64 4.40 -2.90
N ALA A 161 20.01 4.92 -1.86
CA ALA A 161 18.60 5.28 -1.89
C ALA A 161 18.34 6.55 -1.09
N GLY A 162 17.21 7.20 -1.33
CA GLY A 162 16.74 8.31 -0.52
C GLY A 162 16.34 7.76 0.86
N SER A 163 15.38 6.86 0.88
CA SER A 163 14.91 6.16 2.08
C SER A 163 14.65 4.68 1.79
N GLY A 164 14.43 3.89 2.86
CA GLY A 164 14.06 2.50 2.72
C GLY A 164 13.38 1.93 3.95
N ALA A 165 12.50 0.95 3.74
CA ALA A 165 11.76 0.28 4.79
C ALA A 165 11.76 -1.23 4.62
N ILE A 166 11.71 -1.93 5.75
CA ILE A 166 11.61 -3.40 5.84
C ILE A 166 10.33 -3.73 6.59
N TRP A 167 9.43 -4.48 5.96
CA TRP A 167 8.14 -4.84 6.48
C TRP A 167 8.03 -6.34 6.72
N ASP A 168 7.78 -6.75 7.96
CA ASP A 168 7.34 -8.11 8.26
C ASP A 168 5.84 -8.23 7.92
N LEU A 169 5.54 -8.83 6.78
CA LEU A 169 4.15 -8.96 6.30
C LEU A 169 3.32 -9.99 7.09
N ASN A 170 3.93 -10.70 8.06
CA ASN A 170 3.18 -11.54 8.99
C ASN A 170 2.52 -10.73 10.12
N GLN A 171 2.77 -9.43 10.20
CA GLN A 171 2.32 -8.55 11.26
C GLN A 171 1.72 -7.25 10.70
N ASN A 172 0.89 -6.59 11.51
CA ASN A 172 0.42 -5.22 11.24
C ASN A 172 1.48 -4.22 11.74
N GLN A 173 2.61 -4.17 11.06
CA GLN A 173 3.69 -3.27 11.40
C GLN A 173 3.34 -1.83 11.00
N VAL A 174 3.58 -0.89 11.91
CA VAL A 174 3.49 0.56 11.67
C VAL A 174 4.86 1.15 11.96
N ARG A 175 5.29 2.12 11.18
CA ARG A 175 6.55 2.84 11.44
C ARG A 175 6.44 3.70 12.70
N GLN A 176 7.58 4.04 13.27
CA GLN A 176 7.65 5.01 14.35
C GLN A 176 7.03 6.34 13.90
N ALA A 177 6.31 7.02 14.80
CA ALA A 177 5.75 8.34 14.55
C ALA A 177 6.83 9.32 14.08
N GLY A 178 6.54 10.06 13.00
CA GLY A 178 7.47 10.96 12.34
C GLY A 178 8.43 10.29 11.34
N PHE A 179 8.44 8.96 11.20
CA PHE A 179 9.31 8.27 10.25
C PHE A 179 8.61 8.06 8.91
N THR A 180 9.29 8.44 7.82
CA THR A 180 8.90 8.03 6.47
C THR A 180 9.17 6.53 6.21
N SER A 181 8.78 6.04 5.07
CA SER A 181 9.22 4.73 4.53
C SER A 181 9.88 4.97 3.16
N ALA A 182 9.71 4.05 2.21
CA ALA A 182 9.89 4.34 0.80
C ALA A 182 8.71 5.15 0.21
N ASP A 183 7.66 5.35 1.02
CA ASP A 183 6.47 6.13 0.71
C ASP A 183 6.37 7.33 1.68
N ALA A 184 5.99 8.49 1.20
CA ALA A 184 6.00 9.73 1.99
C ALA A 184 5.16 9.67 3.27
N ALA A 185 4.06 8.91 3.26
CA ALA A 185 3.20 8.73 4.42
C ALA A 185 3.74 7.73 5.47
N GLY A 186 4.91 7.11 5.25
CA GLY A 186 5.42 6.06 6.11
C GLY A 186 4.64 4.74 6.00
N LEU A 187 4.02 4.49 4.86
CA LEU A 187 3.22 3.29 4.56
C LEU A 187 4.01 2.28 3.71
N PRO A 188 3.63 0.99 3.70
CA PRO A 188 4.12 0.05 2.71
C PRO A 188 3.48 0.31 1.33
N ILE A 189 4.26 0.22 0.27
CA ILE A 189 3.83 0.51 -1.10
C ILE A 189 3.12 -0.71 -1.71
N LEU A 190 3.80 -1.87 -1.82
CA LEU A 190 3.30 -3.04 -2.53
C LEU A 190 1.90 -3.50 -2.07
N PRO A 191 1.56 -3.50 -0.76
CA PRO A 191 0.23 -3.89 -0.30
C PRO A 191 -0.91 -2.97 -0.74
N GLY A 192 -0.61 -1.73 -1.15
CA GLY A 192 -1.60 -0.75 -1.65
C GLY A 192 -1.69 -0.63 -3.17
N LEU A 193 -0.83 -1.32 -3.92
CA LEU A 193 -0.83 -1.27 -5.37
C LEU A 193 -1.97 -2.09 -5.98
N VAL A 194 -2.58 -1.57 -7.04
CA VAL A 194 -3.45 -2.36 -7.92
C VAL A 194 -2.60 -3.39 -8.65
N ARG A 195 -2.86 -4.67 -8.47
CA ARG A 195 -2.12 -5.74 -9.15
C ARG A 195 -2.99 -6.43 -10.22
N TYR A 196 -2.33 -6.87 -11.30
CA TYR A 196 -3.00 -7.55 -12.42
C TYR A 196 -3.64 -8.87 -11.98
N ASP A 197 -2.94 -9.66 -11.16
CA ASP A 197 -3.42 -10.94 -10.65
C ASP A 197 -4.71 -10.81 -9.80
N GLU A 198 -4.89 -9.69 -9.12
CA GLU A 198 -6.12 -9.41 -8.37
C GLU A 198 -7.23 -8.84 -9.25
N ALA A 199 -6.93 -7.76 -9.97
CA ALA A 199 -7.94 -7.02 -10.71
C ALA A 199 -8.49 -7.79 -11.92
N VAL A 200 -7.63 -8.55 -12.62
CA VAL A 200 -7.98 -9.24 -13.87
C VAL A 200 -8.13 -10.73 -13.67
N GLU A 201 -7.13 -11.42 -13.11
CA GLU A 201 -7.16 -12.87 -13.01
C GLU A 201 -8.15 -13.36 -11.94
N LYS A 202 -8.11 -12.74 -10.75
CA LYS A 202 -9.06 -13.02 -9.66
C LYS A 202 -10.37 -12.25 -9.79
N GLY A 203 -10.33 -11.05 -10.40
CA GLY A 203 -11.49 -10.14 -10.54
C GLY A 203 -11.92 -9.47 -9.23
N ILE A 204 -11.09 -9.55 -8.18
CA ILE A 204 -11.38 -9.02 -6.84
C ILE A 204 -10.09 -8.48 -6.24
N ILE A 205 -10.16 -7.25 -5.71
CA ILE A 205 -9.14 -6.64 -4.87
C ILE A 205 -9.70 -6.54 -3.46
N GLU A 206 -8.99 -7.07 -2.47
CA GLU A 206 -9.43 -7.20 -1.09
C GLU A 206 -8.63 -6.32 -0.11
N HIS A 207 -8.23 -5.13 -0.56
CA HIS A 207 -7.50 -4.15 0.25
C HIS A 207 -7.75 -2.72 -0.23
N ALA A 208 -7.42 -1.73 0.61
CA ALA A 208 -7.41 -0.33 0.23
C ALA A 208 -6.30 -0.07 -0.81
N LEU A 209 -6.53 0.86 -1.71
CA LEU A 209 -5.56 1.25 -2.72
C LEU A 209 -4.68 2.40 -2.24
N ARG A 210 -3.48 2.52 -2.80
CA ARG A 210 -2.61 3.69 -2.65
C ARG A 210 -2.98 4.74 -3.69
N PHE A 211 -3.02 6.04 -3.28
CA PHE A 211 -3.17 7.15 -4.22
C PHE A 211 -2.38 8.38 -3.79
N THR A 212 -2.22 9.33 -4.72
CA THR A 212 -1.49 10.57 -4.51
C THR A 212 -2.37 11.80 -4.70
N LEU A 213 -1.96 12.92 -4.10
CA LEU A 213 -2.50 14.26 -4.31
C LEU A 213 -1.36 15.27 -4.41
N SER A 214 -1.59 16.37 -5.13
CA SER A 214 -0.56 17.40 -5.35
C SER A 214 -0.32 18.31 -4.15
N LYS A 215 -1.24 18.32 -3.19
CA LYS A 215 -1.16 19.16 -1.99
C LYS A 215 -1.68 18.42 -0.79
N THR A 216 -0.87 18.39 0.25
CA THR A 216 -1.19 17.83 1.56
C THR A 216 -0.90 18.86 2.65
N ARG A 217 -1.35 18.59 3.85
CA ARG A 217 -1.01 19.44 5.02
C ARG A 217 -0.02 18.75 5.95
N ARG A 218 0.55 19.53 6.85
CA ARG A 218 1.42 19.08 7.94
C ARG A 218 0.63 18.31 9.00
N ALA A 219 0.19 17.13 8.63
CA ALA A 219 -0.51 16.18 9.48
C ALA A 219 -0.57 14.80 8.84
N TYR A 220 -0.78 13.79 9.66
CA TYR A 220 -1.12 12.45 9.17
C TYR A 220 -2.23 11.79 10.00
N VAL A 221 -2.83 10.74 9.44
CA VAL A 221 -3.84 9.90 10.08
C VAL A 221 -3.34 8.46 10.07
N PRO A 222 -3.33 7.73 11.21
CA PRO A 222 -2.96 6.33 11.21
C PRO A 222 -3.78 5.49 10.20
N PRO A 223 -3.17 4.53 9.49
CA PRO A 223 -1.88 3.90 9.77
C PRO A 223 -0.64 4.67 9.24
N ALA A 224 -0.79 5.82 8.60
CA ALA A 224 0.35 6.65 8.25
C ALA A 224 1.10 7.12 9.50
N SER A 225 2.40 7.36 9.37
CA SER A 225 3.29 7.77 10.45
C SER A 225 4.03 9.07 10.17
N HIS A 226 3.89 9.63 8.97
CA HIS A 226 4.66 10.78 8.52
C HIS A 226 3.82 11.71 7.63
N TRP A 227 4.17 12.99 7.60
CA TRP A 227 3.68 14.00 6.65
C TRP A 227 4.82 14.49 5.77
N ALA A 228 4.50 14.95 4.56
CA ALA A 228 5.47 15.47 3.59
C ALA A 228 5.09 16.87 3.10
N SER A 229 4.64 17.74 4.01
CA SER A 229 4.24 19.12 3.72
C SER A 229 4.39 19.98 4.98
N ASP A 230 4.75 21.24 4.78
CA ASP A 230 4.79 22.26 5.85
C ASP A 230 3.51 23.11 5.92
N ASP A 231 2.53 22.84 5.05
CA ASP A 231 1.29 23.64 4.98
C ASP A 231 0.33 23.26 6.13
N ALA A 232 -0.03 24.22 6.94
CA ALA A 232 -0.92 24.05 8.09
C ALA A 232 -2.42 24.23 7.77
N ASP A 233 -2.79 24.45 6.51
CA ASP A 233 -4.19 24.65 6.10
C ASP A 233 -5.02 23.38 6.38
N GLU A 234 -5.95 23.46 7.33
CA GLU A 234 -6.79 22.32 7.73
C GLU A 234 -7.78 21.86 6.65
N THR A 235 -7.97 22.63 5.59
CA THR A 235 -8.78 22.24 4.42
C THR A 235 -8.00 21.34 3.46
N LEU A 236 -6.67 21.23 3.59
CA LEU A 236 -5.84 20.29 2.85
C LEU A 236 -5.90 18.91 3.47
N PRO A 237 -5.77 17.85 2.65
CA PRO A 237 -5.76 16.47 3.13
C PRO A 237 -4.49 16.14 3.92
N PRO A 238 -4.59 15.46 5.08
CA PRO A 238 -3.44 14.89 5.77
C PRO A 238 -2.99 13.60 5.07
N MET A 239 -1.71 13.21 5.19
CA MET A 239 -1.24 11.87 4.81
C MET A 239 -2.03 10.80 5.58
N GLY A 240 -2.26 9.65 4.95
CA GLY A 240 -3.11 8.59 5.53
C GLY A 240 -4.61 8.85 5.45
N MET A 241 -5.06 10.02 4.94
CA MET A 241 -6.47 10.27 4.69
C MET A 241 -7.05 9.16 3.81
N ARG A 242 -8.21 8.62 4.20
CA ARG A 242 -8.87 7.57 3.44
C ARG A 242 -10.12 8.13 2.75
N VAL A 243 -10.24 7.86 1.46
CA VAL A 243 -11.42 8.20 0.66
C VAL A 243 -12.04 6.94 0.07
N ARG A 244 -13.36 6.97 -0.16
CA ARG A 244 -14.06 5.88 -0.84
C ARG A 244 -14.95 6.41 -1.96
N LEU A 245 -15.25 5.55 -2.94
CA LEU A 245 -16.27 5.81 -3.94
C LEU A 245 -17.65 5.75 -3.28
N LYS A 246 -18.53 6.71 -3.60
CA LYS A 246 -19.90 6.76 -3.10
C LYS A 246 -20.65 5.45 -3.37
N ALA A 247 -21.43 4.97 -2.40
CA ALA A 247 -22.09 3.68 -2.46
C ALA A 247 -23.07 3.57 -3.65
N ASP A 248 -23.77 4.67 -3.98
CA ASP A 248 -24.75 4.77 -5.06
C ASP A 248 -24.16 5.01 -6.45
N TYR A 249 -22.85 5.22 -6.58
CA TYR A 249 -22.20 5.37 -7.88
C TYR A 249 -22.36 4.11 -8.73
N ASP A 250 -22.98 4.20 -9.90
CA ASP A 250 -23.19 3.04 -10.78
C ASP A 250 -21.92 2.65 -11.51
N ILE A 251 -21.45 1.43 -11.26
CA ILE A 251 -20.27 0.84 -11.89
C ILE A 251 -20.59 -0.19 -12.96
N SER A 252 -21.87 -0.45 -13.27
CA SER A 252 -22.29 -1.52 -14.17
C SER A 252 -21.81 -1.32 -15.62
N GLY A 253 -21.61 -0.07 -16.02
CA GLY A 253 -21.16 0.30 -17.36
C GLY A 253 -19.63 0.38 -17.54
N PHE A 254 -18.85 -0.22 -16.62
CA PHE A 254 -17.39 -0.31 -16.69
C PHE A 254 -16.94 -1.69 -17.11
N SER A 255 -15.72 -1.79 -17.66
CA SER A 255 -15.06 -3.07 -17.92
C SER A 255 -14.86 -3.89 -16.65
N PRO A 256 -14.69 -5.23 -16.75
CA PRO A 256 -14.49 -6.07 -15.57
C PRO A 256 -13.33 -5.63 -14.67
N GLU A 257 -12.20 -5.24 -15.27
CA GLU A 257 -11.00 -4.75 -14.58
C GLU A 257 -11.28 -3.46 -13.81
N ALA A 258 -11.90 -2.48 -14.47
CA ALA A 258 -12.29 -1.23 -13.82
C ALA A 258 -13.32 -1.48 -12.72
N GLN A 259 -14.28 -2.39 -12.92
CA GLN A 259 -15.23 -2.76 -11.88
C GLN A 259 -14.57 -3.39 -10.65
N ALA A 260 -13.52 -4.21 -10.82
CA ALA A 260 -12.79 -4.78 -9.70
C ALA A 260 -12.15 -3.68 -8.84
N ILE A 261 -11.50 -2.69 -9.47
CA ILE A 261 -10.91 -1.52 -8.82
C ILE A 261 -12.00 -0.68 -8.13
N LEU A 262 -13.08 -0.37 -8.83
CA LEU A 262 -14.16 0.47 -8.29
C LEU A 262 -14.92 -0.21 -7.13
N ARG A 263 -15.06 -1.55 -7.15
CA ARG A 263 -15.58 -2.31 -5.99
C ARG A 263 -14.65 -2.17 -4.77
N ALA A 264 -13.34 -2.28 -4.98
CA ALA A 264 -12.37 -2.06 -3.91
C ALA A 264 -12.47 -0.64 -3.35
N LEU A 265 -12.63 0.38 -4.21
CA LEU A 265 -12.83 1.76 -3.78
C LEU A 265 -14.12 1.95 -2.96
N LYS A 266 -15.18 1.19 -3.22
CA LYS A 266 -16.41 1.22 -2.41
C LYS A 266 -16.24 0.54 -1.06
N THR A 267 -15.53 -0.59 -1.03
CA THR A 267 -15.41 -1.44 0.16
C THR A 267 -14.26 -1.02 1.05
N TYR A 268 -13.08 -0.85 0.45
CA TYR A 268 -11.84 -0.58 1.17
C TYR A 268 -11.34 0.85 0.99
N GLY A 269 -11.79 1.54 -0.07
CA GLY A 269 -11.34 2.89 -0.40
C GLY A 269 -9.89 2.95 -0.88
N MET A 270 -9.31 4.15 -0.82
CA MET A 270 -7.90 4.39 -1.07
C MET A 270 -7.30 5.30 0.00
N ILE A 271 -6.03 5.11 0.29
CA ILE A 271 -5.27 5.81 1.34
C ILE A 271 -4.27 6.75 0.67
N LEU A 272 -4.28 8.02 1.09
CA LEU A 272 -3.33 9.03 0.62
C LEU A 272 -1.95 8.71 1.18
N ALA A 273 -1.03 8.36 0.30
CA ALA A 273 0.26 7.80 0.65
C ALA A 273 1.44 8.70 0.25
N ASP A 274 1.24 9.59 -0.75
CA ASP A 274 2.31 10.43 -1.23
C ASP A 274 1.79 11.75 -1.85
N ASN A 275 2.70 12.71 -1.99
CA ASN A 275 2.52 13.86 -2.85
C ASN A 275 2.83 13.48 -4.31
N GLY A 276 1.96 13.89 -5.23
CA GLY A 276 2.08 13.58 -6.64
C GLY A 276 1.00 14.27 -7.45
N SER A 277 0.60 13.72 -8.57
CA SER A 277 -0.55 14.21 -9.31
C SER A 277 -1.85 13.87 -8.58
N ASP A 278 -2.88 14.72 -8.77
CA ASP A 278 -4.15 14.52 -8.07
C ASP A 278 -4.90 13.29 -8.56
N ASN A 279 -5.39 12.49 -7.60
CA ASN A 279 -6.21 11.29 -7.83
C ASN A 279 -5.52 10.21 -8.67
N PHE A 280 -4.20 10.12 -8.62
CA PHE A 280 -3.45 9.06 -9.27
C PHE A 280 -3.46 7.83 -8.35
N ILE A 281 -4.05 6.74 -8.85
CA ILE A 281 -4.09 5.44 -8.17
C ILE A 281 -2.86 4.66 -8.62
N SER A 282 -2.03 4.25 -7.68
CA SER A 282 -0.82 3.49 -7.97
C SER A 282 -1.12 2.00 -8.18
N GLY A 283 -0.38 1.40 -9.09
CA GLY A 283 -0.48 -0.04 -9.36
C GLY A 283 0.82 -0.60 -9.93
N THR A 284 0.85 -1.89 -10.14
CA THR A 284 2.04 -2.57 -10.64
C THR A 284 2.16 -2.47 -12.15
N HIS A 285 3.41 -2.38 -12.64
CA HIS A 285 3.69 -2.57 -14.05
C HIS A 285 3.31 -3.99 -14.50
N ASP A 286 2.50 -4.09 -15.55
CA ASP A 286 2.22 -5.36 -16.24
C ASP A 286 1.87 -5.07 -17.71
N PRO A 287 2.58 -5.67 -18.68
CA PRO A 287 2.33 -5.40 -20.10
C PRO A 287 0.96 -5.93 -20.58
N ARG A 288 0.30 -6.78 -19.80
CA ARG A 288 -1.02 -7.35 -20.11
C ARG A 288 -2.19 -6.41 -19.82
N TRP A 289 -1.98 -5.28 -19.09
CA TRP A 289 -3.04 -4.32 -18.80
C TRP A 289 -3.71 -3.81 -20.09
N ASN A 290 -5.04 -3.85 -20.10
CA ASN A 290 -5.81 -3.20 -21.15
C ASN A 290 -5.92 -1.70 -20.84
N ALA A 291 -5.19 -0.87 -21.61
CA ALA A 291 -5.12 0.57 -21.39
C ALA A 291 -6.50 1.26 -21.50
N ASP A 292 -7.38 0.79 -22.38
CA ASP A 292 -8.73 1.34 -22.52
C ASP A 292 -9.57 1.03 -21.27
N ALA A 293 -9.48 -0.22 -20.76
CA ALA A 293 -10.21 -0.66 -19.58
C ALA A 293 -9.83 0.12 -18.31
N ILE A 294 -8.51 0.24 -18.03
CA ILE A 294 -8.05 1.03 -16.87
C ILE A 294 -8.26 2.54 -17.08
N GLY A 295 -8.23 3.00 -18.31
CA GLY A 295 -8.51 4.38 -18.70
C GLY A 295 -9.96 4.81 -18.39
N GLU A 296 -10.90 3.87 -18.25
CA GLU A 296 -12.28 4.15 -17.85
C GLU A 296 -12.38 4.75 -16.44
N LEU A 297 -11.40 4.56 -15.57
CA LEU A 297 -11.36 5.16 -14.23
C LEU A 297 -11.50 6.68 -14.28
N ARG A 298 -11.10 7.32 -15.36
CA ARG A 298 -11.26 8.77 -15.58
C ARG A 298 -12.72 9.26 -15.61
N ARG A 299 -13.69 8.36 -15.72
CA ARG A 299 -15.12 8.70 -15.63
C ARG A 299 -15.55 9.01 -14.20
N VAL A 300 -14.79 8.54 -13.20
CA VAL A 300 -14.96 8.87 -11.79
C VAL A 300 -14.15 10.12 -11.48
N THR A 301 -14.75 11.07 -10.78
CA THR A 301 -14.11 12.33 -10.42
C THR A 301 -14.16 12.53 -8.90
N THR A 302 -13.42 13.52 -8.40
CA THR A 302 -13.36 13.83 -6.96
C THR A 302 -14.75 13.99 -6.32
N LYS A 303 -15.73 14.56 -7.03
CA LYS A 303 -17.10 14.72 -6.50
C LYS A 303 -17.84 13.41 -6.25
N ASP A 304 -17.38 12.31 -6.85
CA ASP A 304 -17.96 10.97 -6.70
C ASP A 304 -17.38 10.22 -5.50
N LEU A 305 -16.43 10.84 -4.82
CA LEU A 305 -15.76 10.30 -3.63
C LEU A 305 -16.34 10.88 -2.33
N GLU A 306 -15.99 10.24 -1.21
CA GLU A 306 -16.23 10.70 0.16
C GLU A 306 -14.98 10.51 0.99
N VAL A 307 -14.64 11.50 1.82
CA VAL A 307 -13.60 11.32 2.85
C VAL A 307 -14.21 10.54 4.02
N VAL A 308 -13.60 9.44 4.40
CA VAL A 308 -14.01 8.63 5.55
C VAL A 308 -13.60 9.34 6.85
N GLU A 309 -14.44 9.23 7.88
CA GLU A 309 -14.19 9.84 9.20
C GLU A 309 -12.75 9.56 9.68
N MET A 310 -12.00 10.63 9.90
CA MET A 310 -10.60 10.59 10.32
C MET A 310 -10.52 10.65 11.85
N THR A 311 -9.89 9.64 12.45
CA THR A 311 -9.64 9.58 13.89
C THR A 311 -8.15 9.57 14.17
N GLY A 312 -7.70 10.20 15.25
CA GLY A 312 -6.30 10.20 15.64
C GLY A 312 -5.40 10.99 14.69
N ILE A 313 -5.87 12.13 14.20
CA ILE A 313 -5.04 13.03 13.39
C ILE A 313 -3.88 13.53 14.26
N VAL A 314 -2.67 13.35 13.77
CA VAL A 314 -1.42 13.79 14.40
C VAL A 314 -0.93 15.06 13.69
N THR A 315 -0.60 16.08 14.47
CA THR A 315 -0.02 17.35 14.03
C THR A 315 1.27 17.63 14.80
N ASP A 316 1.96 18.70 14.49
CA ASP A 316 3.28 19.07 15.02
C ASP A 316 3.43 19.09 16.55
N ASP A 317 2.33 19.34 17.26
CA ASP A 317 2.37 19.53 18.72
C ASP A 317 2.50 18.23 19.53
N GLU A 318 2.60 17.07 18.86
CA GLU A 318 2.57 15.73 19.48
C GLU A 318 3.86 14.89 19.27
N HIS A 319 4.95 15.51 18.79
CA HIS A 319 6.25 14.85 18.55
C HIS A 319 7.31 15.23 19.56
#